data_06d6ffbb2b71065a378af1a246921684
#
_entry.id   06d6ffbb2b71065a378af1a246921684
#
_cell.length_a   1.000
_cell.length_b   1.000
_cell.length_c   1.000
_cell.angle_alpha   90.00
_cell.angle_beta   90.00
_cell.angle_gamma   90.00
#
_symmetry.space_group_name_H-M   'P 1'
#
loop_
_entity.id
_entity.type
_entity.pdbx_description
1 polymer ?
#
loop_
_entity_poly.entity_id
_entity_poly.type
_entity_poly.pdbx_seq_one_letter_code
_entity_poly.pdbx_strand_id
1 'polypeptide(L)'
;MSGDDTTLPFKYARGNLCMPIICITAAYEGKRNVMTSAWCAPASFIPPLITTSIGVSRYTHDLVIKSREFVLNVMASDQEEIAVYCGNHSGRDVDKFRNLNLQVQKGQIVQAPLIMGCAAQIECKVLSYHLVGDHTLFVGETVAYNEDPSKKPLIRFRGDFFTLSEYSLGKDEHPSKI
;
A
#
# COMPACT_ATOMS: atom_id res chain seq x y z
N MET A 1 -8.75 -26.09 25.98
CA MET A 1 -9.14 -24.79 25.39
C MET A 1 -8.56 -23.70 26.27
N SER A 2 -7.38 -23.20 25.97
CA SER A 2 -6.80 -22.01 26.59
C SER A 2 -5.56 -21.63 25.78
N GLY A 3 -5.76 -21.18 24.56
CA GLY A 3 -4.76 -20.41 23.85
C GLY A 3 -4.98 -18.95 24.20
N ASP A 4 -4.14 -18.45 25.08
CA ASP A 4 -4.07 -17.02 25.37
C ASP A 4 -3.64 -16.33 24.06
N ASP A 5 -4.63 -15.89 23.27
CA ASP A 5 -4.35 -15.18 22.02
C ASP A 5 -3.86 -13.77 22.36
N THR A 6 -2.56 -13.68 22.67
CA THR A 6 -1.87 -12.42 23.00
C THR A 6 -1.97 -11.37 21.87
N THR A 7 -2.48 -11.77 20.69
CA THR A 7 -2.70 -10.87 19.56
C THR A 7 -4.05 -10.15 19.60
N LEU A 8 -4.99 -10.61 20.42
CA LEU A 8 -6.35 -10.04 20.50
C LEU A 8 -6.35 -8.53 20.78
N PRO A 9 -5.62 -8.00 21.79
CA PRO A 9 -5.61 -6.56 22.04
C PRO A 9 -5.16 -5.75 20.83
N PHE A 10 -4.13 -6.21 20.11
CA PHE A 10 -3.64 -5.54 18.93
C PHE A 10 -4.64 -5.63 17.77
N LYS A 11 -5.29 -6.78 17.57
CA LYS A 11 -6.30 -6.97 16.53
C LYS A 11 -7.44 -5.94 16.65
N TYR A 12 -7.92 -5.69 17.85
CA TYR A 12 -8.97 -4.69 18.10
C TYR A 12 -8.42 -3.26 18.04
N ALA A 13 -7.27 -2.99 18.63
CA ALA A 13 -6.64 -1.67 18.62
C ALA A 13 -6.38 -1.16 17.18
N ARG A 14 -5.76 -1.99 16.33
CA ARG A 14 -5.47 -1.61 14.93
C ARG A 14 -6.74 -1.35 14.11
N GLY A 15 -7.84 -1.99 14.45
CA GLY A 15 -9.13 -1.79 13.76
C GLY A 15 -9.67 -0.37 13.92
N ASN A 16 -9.28 0.34 15.00
CA ASN A 16 -9.68 1.72 15.25
C ASN A 16 -8.78 2.76 14.56
N LEU A 17 -7.73 2.33 13.87
CA LEU A 17 -6.94 3.22 13.02
C LEU A 17 -7.63 3.34 11.65
N CYS A 18 -7.99 4.57 11.29
CA CYS A 18 -8.48 4.87 9.94
C CYS A 18 -7.29 4.87 8.98
N MET A 19 -7.30 3.96 8.02
CA MET A 19 -6.14 3.73 7.15
C MET A 19 -6.55 3.72 5.67
N PRO A 20 -5.77 4.36 4.78
CA PRO A 20 -5.98 4.21 3.35
C PRO A 20 -5.69 2.77 2.91
N ILE A 21 -6.40 2.27 1.93
CA ILE A 21 -6.09 1.00 1.28
C ILE A 21 -5.12 1.25 0.14
N ILE A 22 -4.00 0.54 0.20
CA ILE A 22 -2.89 0.64 -0.75
C ILE A 22 -2.68 -0.73 -1.39
N CYS A 23 -2.56 -0.78 -2.71
CA CYS A 23 -1.98 -1.93 -3.40
C CYS A 23 -0.49 -1.67 -3.67
N ILE A 24 0.36 -2.45 -3.00
CA ILE A 24 1.82 -2.38 -3.20
C ILE A 24 2.19 -3.26 -4.38
N THR A 25 2.78 -2.68 -5.41
CA THR A 25 3.36 -3.42 -6.53
C THR A 25 4.88 -3.44 -6.44
N ALA A 26 5.47 -4.55 -6.85
CA ALA A 26 6.91 -4.73 -6.99
C ALA A 26 7.22 -5.61 -8.19
N ALA A 27 8.40 -5.41 -8.78
CA ALA A 27 8.90 -6.22 -9.88
C ALA A 27 10.40 -6.48 -9.74
N TYR A 28 10.84 -7.67 -10.12
CA TYR A 28 12.24 -8.07 -10.15
C TYR A 28 12.45 -9.22 -11.15
N GLU A 29 13.43 -9.08 -12.07
CA GLU A 29 13.79 -10.09 -13.07
C GLU A 29 12.59 -10.70 -13.82
N GLY A 30 11.73 -9.83 -14.35
CA GLY A 30 10.54 -10.24 -15.13
C GLY A 30 9.37 -10.76 -14.30
N LYS A 31 9.55 -10.97 -13.00
CA LYS A 31 8.47 -11.31 -12.05
C LYS A 31 7.88 -10.05 -11.46
N ARG A 32 6.56 -10.03 -11.30
CA ARG A 32 5.83 -8.92 -10.66
C ARG A 32 4.77 -9.44 -9.73
N ASN A 33 4.44 -8.66 -8.73
CA ASN A 33 3.32 -8.97 -7.84
C ASN A 33 2.64 -7.69 -7.35
N VAL A 34 1.44 -7.89 -6.83
CA VAL A 34 0.64 -6.88 -6.13
C VAL A 34 0.09 -7.48 -4.84
N MET A 35 0.09 -6.71 -3.76
CA MET A 35 -0.55 -7.07 -2.49
C MET A 35 -1.26 -5.87 -1.88
N THR A 36 -2.33 -6.13 -1.16
CA THR A 36 -3.04 -5.10 -0.41
C THR A 36 -2.39 -4.89 0.94
N SER A 37 -2.23 -3.64 1.30
CA SER A 37 -1.77 -3.18 2.60
C SER A 37 -2.58 -1.96 3.03
N ALA A 38 -2.54 -1.65 4.32
CA ALA A 38 -3.03 -0.41 4.90
C ALA A 38 -1.96 0.22 5.82
N TRP A 39 -0.78 -0.39 5.89
CA TRP A 39 0.28 0.00 6.81
C TRP A 39 1.34 0.82 6.10
N CYS A 40 0.98 2.07 5.78
CA CYS A 40 1.89 3.05 5.20
C CYS A 40 1.64 4.43 5.82
N ALA A 41 2.68 5.23 5.89
CA ALA A 41 2.61 6.59 6.40
C ALA A 41 3.76 7.46 5.85
N PRO A 42 3.56 8.79 5.71
CA PRO A 42 4.65 9.73 5.53
C PRO A 42 5.64 9.65 6.70
N ALA A 43 6.93 9.81 6.42
CA ALA A 43 7.99 9.72 7.42
C ALA A 43 8.93 10.93 7.45
N SER A 44 9.10 11.64 6.33
CA SER A 44 9.97 12.83 6.24
C SER A 44 9.59 13.70 5.04
N PHE A 45 9.77 14.99 5.17
CA PHE A 45 9.63 15.94 4.06
C PHE A 45 10.94 16.11 3.28
N ILE A 46 12.09 16.13 3.99
CA ILE A 46 13.40 16.35 3.39
C ILE A 46 14.39 15.34 3.99
N PRO A 47 14.77 14.31 3.20
CA PRO A 47 14.20 13.91 1.92
C PRO A 47 12.74 13.44 2.03
N PRO A 48 11.97 13.39 0.92
CA PRO A 48 10.59 12.94 0.95
C PRO A 48 10.51 11.42 1.16
N LEU A 49 10.18 10.99 2.38
CA LEU A 49 10.16 9.57 2.76
C LEU A 49 8.77 9.10 3.14
N ILE A 50 8.47 7.87 2.73
CA ILE A 50 7.27 7.13 3.11
C ILE A 50 7.70 5.80 3.72
N THR A 51 6.98 5.36 4.75
CA THR A 51 7.13 4.02 5.31
C THR A 51 6.01 3.10 4.87
N THR A 52 6.33 1.82 4.70
CA THR A 52 5.34 0.75 4.58
C THR A 52 5.83 -0.52 5.26
N SER A 53 4.92 -1.24 5.93
CA SER A 53 5.22 -2.51 6.56
C SER A 53 4.69 -3.68 5.72
N ILE A 54 5.57 -4.63 5.39
CA ILE A 54 5.24 -5.82 4.59
C ILE A 54 5.62 -7.06 5.38
N GLY A 55 4.66 -7.97 5.58
CA GLY A 55 4.90 -9.25 6.25
C GLY A 55 5.97 -10.07 5.52
N VAL A 56 6.92 -10.65 6.27
CA VAL A 56 8.08 -11.37 5.71
C VAL A 56 7.67 -12.58 4.86
N SER A 57 6.50 -13.17 5.08
CA SER A 57 5.97 -14.29 4.31
C SER A 57 5.36 -13.89 2.95
N ARG A 58 5.17 -12.60 2.69
CA ARG A 58 4.51 -12.12 1.47
C ARG A 58 5.43 -12.17 0.27
N TYR A 59 4.91 -12.62 -0.87
CA TYR A 59 5.69 -12.68 -2.12
C TYR A 59 6.19 -11.29 -2.56
N THR A 60 5.38 -10.24 -2.35
CA THR A 60 5.80 -8.86 -2.62
C THR A 60 7.03 -8.46 -1.78
N HIS A 61 7.12 -8.96 -0.52
CA HIS A 61 8.28 -8.72 0.34
C HIS A 61 9.58 -9.18 -0.34
N ASP A 62 9.60 -10.40 -0.88
CA ASP A 62 10.80 -10.94 -1.56
C ASP A 62 11.19 -10.08 -2.77
N LEU A 63 10.18 -9.60 -3.53
CA LEU A 63 10.45 -8.76 -4.69
C LEU A 63 11.01 -7.40 -4.28
N VAL A 64 10.44 -6.75 -3.24
CA VAL A 64 10.94 -5.46 -2.74
C VAL A 64 12.35 -5.56 -2.17
N ILE A 65 12.67 -6.63 -1.42
CA ILE A 65 14.03 -6.87 -0.91
C ILE A 65 15.04 -6.95 -2.05
N LYS A 66 14.66 -7.61 -3.15
CA LYS A 66 15.56 -7.84 -4.30
C LYS A 66 15.66 -6.63 -5.20
N SER A 67 14.53 -6.01 -5.56
CA SER A 67 14.50 -4.87 -6.48
C SER A 67 14.92 -3.56 -5.83
N ARG A 68 14.73 -3.43 -4.52
CA ARG A 68 14.94 -2.18 -3.76
C ARG A 68 14.03 -1.05 -4.23
N GLU A 69 12.86 -1.41 -4.78
CA GLU A 69 11.87 -0.44 -5.26
C GLU A 69 10.46 -1.00 -5.16
N PHE A 70 9.48 -0.13 -5.06
CA PHE A 70 8.06 -0.48 -5.03
C PHE A 70 7.20 0.72 -5.45
N VAL A 71 5.92 0.46 -5.73
CA VAL A 71 4.91 1.50 -5.92
C VAL A 71 3.80 1.33 -4.89
N LEU A 72 3.40 2.43 -4.28
CA LEU A 72 2.18 2.51 -3.48
C LEU A 72 1.04 3.02 -4.37
N ASN A 73 0.12 2.15 -4.74
CA ASN A 73 -1.09 2.52 -5.48
C ASN A 73 -2.20 2.76 -4.46
N VAL A 74 -2.56 4.02 -4.23
CA VAL A 74 -3.66 4.42 -3.34
C VAL A 74 -4.96 4.07 -4.03
N MET A 75 -5.65 3.03 -3.53
CA MET A 75 -6.85 2.51 -4.16
C MET A 75 -7.99 3.52 -4.15
N ALA A 76 -8.67 3.63 -5.28
CA ALA A 76 -9.89 4.41 -5.38
C ALA A 76 -11.09 3.63 -4.81
N SER A 77 -12.14 4.33 -4.42
CA SER A 77 -13.35 3.74 -3.81
C SER A 77 -14.08 2.74 -4.74
N ASP A 78 -13.90 2.86 -6.03
CA ASP A 78 -14.45 1.94 -7.05
C ASP A 78 -13.54 0.71 -7.32
N GLN A 79 -12.47 0.54 -6.54
CA GLN A 79 -11.50 -0.56 -6.68
C GLN A 79 -11.48 -1.51 -5.46
N GLU A 80 -12.56 -1.57 -4.68
CA GLU A 80 -12.65 -2.44 -3.50
C GLU A 80 -12.40 -3.91 -3.85
N GLU A 81 -13.03 -4.42 -4.91
CA GLU A 81 -12.88 -5.82 -5.34
C GLU A 81 -11.41 -6.17 -5.65
N ILE A 82 -10.68 -5.26 -6.31
CA ILE A 82 -9.25 -5.42 -6.59
C ILE A 82 -8.47 -5.53 -5.28
N ALA A 83 -8.74 -4.61 -4.35
CA ALA A 83 -8.06 -4.60 -3.05
C ALA A 83 -8.33 -5.87 -2.25
N VAL A 84 -9.57 -6.33 -2.19
CA VAL A 84 -9.98 -7.57 -1.50
C VAL A 84 -9.29 -8.79 -2.13
N TYR A 85 -9.35 -8.91 -3.45
CA TYR A 85 -8.71 -10.04 -4.14
C TYR A 85 -7.21 -10.08 -3.92
N CYS A 86 -6.52 -8.93 -4.11
CA CYS A 86 -5.07 -8.83 -3.94
C CYS A 86 -4.61 -9.11 -2.50
N GLY A 87 -5.45 -8.85 -1.50
CA GLY A 87 -5.18 -9.15 -0.10
C GLY A 87 -5.34 -10.63 0.27
N ASN A 88 -6.26 -11.33 -0.39
CA ASN A 88 -6.65 -12.70 -0.04
C ASN A 88 -5.90 -13.79 -0.83
N HIS A 89 -5.26 -13.45 -1.93
CA HIS A 89 -4.54 -14.42 -2.77
C HIS A 89 -3.03 -14.17 -2.73
N SER A 90 -2.25 -15.25 -2.82
CA SER A 90 -0.80 -15.17 -2.92
C SER A 90 -0.37 -15.11 -4.40
N GLY A 91 0.56 -14.18 -4.71
CA GLY A 91 1.19 -14.15 -6.04
C GLY A 91 2.16 -15.30 -6.31
N ARG A 92 2.39 -16.20 -5.32
CA ARG A 92 3.10 -17.46 -5.54
C ARG A 92 2.20 -18.50 -6.22
N ASP A 93 0.87 -18.38 -6.01
CA ASP A 93 -0.11 -19.37 -6.42
C ASP A 93 -0.89 -18.92 -7.65
N VAL A 94 -1.10 -17.59 -7.80
CA VAL A 94 -1.92 -17.04 -8.89
C VAL A 94 -1.31 -15.78 -9.50
N ASP A 95 -1.53 -15.56 -10.80
CA ASP A 95 -1.24 -14.27 -11.44
C ASP A 95 -2.42 -13.31 -11.24
N LYS A 96 -2.31 -12.45 -10.23
CA LYS A 96 -3.35 -11.49 -9.89
C LYS A 96 -3.62 -10.46 -10.98
N PHE A 97 -2.60 -10.07 -11.73
CA PHE A 97 -2.75 -9.13 -12.86
C PHE A 97 -3.63 -9.73 -13.94
N ARG A 98 -3.39 -10.99 -14.28
CA ARG A 98 -4.19 -11.72 -15.27
C ARG A 98 -5.61 -11.99 -14.77
N ASN A 99 -5.75 -12.52 -13.54
CA ASN A 99 -7.04 -12.93 -13.00
C ASN A 99 -8.02 -11.76 -12.83
N LEU A 100 -7.50 -10.56 -12.51
CA LEU A 100 -8.30 -9.35 -12.37
C LEU A 100 -8.32 -8.50 -13.64
N ASN A 101 -7.65 -8.93 -14.71
CA ASN A 101 -7.44 -8.11 -15.92
C ASN A 101 -6.96 -6.68 -15.55
N LEU A 102 -6.00 -6.60 -14.59
CA LEU A 102 -5.53 -5.31 -14.08
C LEU A 102 -4.90 -4.50 -15.21
N GLN A 103 -5.46 -3.31 -15.43
CA GLN A 103 -4.85 -2.34 -16.31
C GLN A 103 -3.67 -1.69 -15.58
N VAL A 104 -2.50 -1.80 -16.17
CA VAL A 104 -1.25 -1.28 -15.59
C VAL A 104 -0.45 -0.51 -16.62
N GLN A 105 0.32 0.45 -16.15
CA GLN A 105 1.34 1.11 -16.95
C GLN A 105 2.71 0.94 -16.31
N LYS A 106 3.75 1.18 -17.08
CA LYS A 106 5.14 1.16 -16.59
C LYS A 106 5.36 2.37 -15.68
N GLY A 107 6.11 2.16 -14.59
CA GLY A 107 6.58 3.26 -13.75
C GLY A 107 7.47 4.24 -14.53
N GLN A 108 7.51 5.48 -14.10
CA GLN A 108 8.36 6.52 -14.68
C GLN A 108 9.83 6.30 -14.33
N ILE A 109 10.07 5.89 -13.08
CA ILE A 109 11.42 5.74 -12.51
C ILE A 109 11.69 4.29 -12.07
N VAL A 110 10.68 3.60 -11.48
CA VAL A 110 10.84 2.24 -10.98
C VAL A 110 10.25 1.21 -11.95
N GLN A 111 10.66 -0.04 -11.84
CA GLN A 111 10.16 -1.11 -12.72
C GLN A 111 8.82 -1.69 -12.26
N ALA A 112 8.46 -1.46 -11.00
CA ALA A 112 7.18 -1.89 -10.45
C ALA A 112 6.01 -1.22 -11.22
N PRO A 113 4.95 -1.98 -11.61
CA PRO A 113 3.87 -1.41 -12.40
C PRO A 113 2.96 -0.49 -11.58
N LEU A 114 2.44 0.55 -12.22
CA LEU A 114 1.39 1.43 -11.72
C LEU A 114 0.03 0.83 -12.07
N ILE A 115 -0.88 0.72 -11.09
CA ILE A 115 -2.26 0.25 -11.34
C ILE A 115 -3.09 1.45 -11.79
N MET A 116 -3.79 1.30 -12.92
CA MET A 116 -4.63 2.36 -13.46
C MET A 116 -5.91 2.57 -12.65
N GLY A 117 -6.44 3.80 -12.66
CA GLY A 117 -7.67 4.17 -11.98
C GLY A 117 -7.55 4.35 -10.46
N CYS A 118 -6.36 4.27 -9.90
CA CYS A 118 -6.09 4.58 -8.49
C CYS A 118 -6.22 6.09 -8.22
N ALA A 119 -6.48 6.46 -6.96
CA ALA A 119 -6.51 7.86 -6.54
C ALA A 119 -5.13 8.51 -6.61
N ALA A 120 -4.06 7.73 -6.34
CA ALA A 120 -2.68 8.16 -6.52
C ALA A 120 -1.75 6.97 -6.72
N GLN A 121 -0.58 7.20 -7.34
CA GLN A 121 0.53 6.27 -7.41
C GLN A 121 1.81 6.97 -6.97
N ILE A 122 2.54 6.34 -6.06
CA ILE A 122 3.77 6.87 -5.47
C ILE A 122 4.89 5.86 -5.72
N GLU A 123 5.84 6.23 -6.57
CA GLU A 123 7.01 5.41 -6.87
C GLU A 123 8.10 5.64 -5.82
N CYS A 124 8.61 4.55 -5.26
CA CYS A 124 9.57 4.60 -4.16
C CYS A 124 10.81 3.75 -4.44
N LYS A 125 11.98 4.30 -4.09
CA LYS A 125 13.23 3.54 -3.94
C LYS A 125 13.50 3.29 -2.47
N VAL A 126 13.83 2.05 -2.10
CA VAL A 126 14.09 1.67 -0.73
C VAL A 126 15.40 2.28 -0.25
N LEU A 127 15.31 3.22 0.69
CA LEU A 127 16.45 3.83 1.37
C LEU A 127 17.01 2.88 2.44
N SER A 128 16.12 2.38 3.32
CA SER A 128 16.47 1.41 4.37
C SER A 128 15.29 0.49 4.65
N TYR A 129 15.55 -0.61 5.36
CA TYR A 129 14.51 -1.48 5.88
C TYR A 129 14.94 -2.14 7.18
N HIS A 130 13.97 -2.43 8.05
CA HIS A 130 14.20 -2.96 9.38
C HIS A 130 13.18 -4.07 9.67
N LEU A 131 13.66 -5.20 10.17
CA LEU A 131 12.78 -6.26 10.66
C LEU A 131 12.13 -5.80 11.98
N VAL A 132 10.80 -5.82 12.01
CA VAL A 132 9.99 -5.44 13.17
C VAL A 132 8.94 -6.53 13.40
N GLY A 133 9.22 -7.42 14.33
CA GLY A 133 8.35 -8.59 14.57
C GLY A 133 8.26 -9.50 13.33
N ASP A 134 7.05 -9.73 12.85
CA ASP A 134 6.73 -10.56 11.67
C ASP A 134 6.66 -9.76 10.36
N HIS A 135 7.00 -8.48 10.41
CA HIS A 135 7.01 -7.55 9.27
C HIS A 135 8.38 -6.91 9.09
N THR A 136 8.66 -6.49 7.86
CA THR A 136 9.74 -5.57 7.55
C THR A 136 9.16 -4.18 7.30
N LEU A 137 9.63 -3.20 8.07
CA LEU A 137 9.37 -1.79 7.84
C LEU A 137 10.34 -1.29 6.77
N PHE A 138 9.81 -0.96 5.61
CA PHE A 138 10.57 -0.32 4.52
C PHE A 138 10.44 1.19 4.63
N VAL A 139 11.56 1.89 4.48
CA VAL A 139 11.62 3.34 4.31
C VAL A 139 11.95 3.60 2.85
N GLY A 140 11.03 4.17 2.11
CA GLY A 140 11.16 4.48 0.69
C GLY A 140 11.26 5.98 0.45
N GLU A 141 12.20 6.38 -0.38
CA GLU A 141 12.27 7.74 -0.94
C GLU A 141 11.29 7.84 -2.09
N THR A 142 10.40 8.83 -2.05
CA THR A 142 9.46 9.13 -3.14
C THR A 142 10.22 9.73 -4.31
N VAL A 143 10.21 9.02 -5.46
CA VAL A 143 10.98 9.41 -6.66
C VAL A 143 10.11 9.84 -7.83
N ALA A 144 8.82 9.48 -7.82
CA ALA A 144 7.82 9.96 -8.77
C ALA A 144 6.42 9.84 -8.16
N TYR A 145 5.49 10.63 -8.68
CA TYR A 145 4.13 10.71 -8.16
C TYR A 145 3.14 11.05 -9.26
N ASN A 146 1.98 10.39 -9.23
CA ASN A 146 0.79 10.72 -10.02
C ASN A 146 -0.43 10.72 -9.12
N GLU A 147 -1.44 11.53 -9.46
CA GLU A 147 -2.73 11.52 -8.80
C GLU A 147 -3.87 11.72 -9.80
N ASP A 148 -5.05 11.26 -9.43
CA ASP A 148 -6.31 11.58 -10.06
C ASP A 148 -7.22 12.26 -9.03
N PRO A 149 -7.33 13.61 -9.05
CA PRO A 149 -8.11 14.36 -8.07
C PRO A 149 -9.63 14.09 -8.17
N SER A 150 -10.11 13.47 -9.23
CA SER A 150 -11.51 13.06 -9.38
C SER A 150 -11.85 11.79 -8.59
N LYS A 151 -10.84 11.02 -8.18
CA LYS A 151 -10.98 9.76 -7.46
C LYS A 151 -10.95 9.99 -5.94
N LYS A 152 -11.86 9.32 -5.24
CA LYS A 152 -11.90 9.30 -3.78
C LYS A 152 -11.16 8.06 -3.26
N PRO A 153 -10.34 8.17 -2.21
CA PRO A 153 -9.59 7.03 -1.69
C PRO A 153 -10.51 6.00 -1.03
N LEU A 154 -10.13 4.72 -1.15
CA LEU A 154 -10.68 3.63 -0.38
C LEU A 154 -10.03 3.60 1.00
N ILE A 155 -10.85 3.57 2.06
CA ILE A 155 -10.40 3.63 3.45
C ILE A 155 -10.90 2.41 4.19
N ARG A 156 -10.10 1.90 5.14
CA ARG A 156 -10.49 0.83 6.06
C ARG A 156 -10.62 1.37 7.49
N PHE A 157 -11.75 1.05 8.11
CA PHE A 157 -11.99 1.34 9.52
C PHE A 157 -12.86 0.23 10.13
N ARG A 158 -12.45 -0.32 11.28
CA ARG A 158 -13.14 -1.40 12.02
C ARG A 158 -13.48 -2.66 11.22
N GLY A 159 -12.72 -2.92 10.14
CA GLY A 159 -12.92 -4.08 9.29
C GLY A 159 -13.68 -3.78 7.99
N ASP A 160 -14.45 -2.69 7.94
CA ASP A 160 -15.24 -2.28 6.79
C ASP A 160 -14.48 -1.32 5.89
N PHE A 161 -14.99 -1.19 4.65
CA PHE A 161 -14.48 -0.24 3.67
C PHE A 161 -15.36 1.00 3.61
N PHE A 162 -14.72 2.14 3.46
CA PHE A 162 -15.34 3.46 3.39
C PHE A 162 -14.66 4.30 2.32
N THR A 163 -15.30 5.42 1.97
CA THR A 163 -14.71 6.49 1.19
C THR A 163 -15.05 7.83 1.81
N LEU A 164 -14.33 8.88 1.42
CA LEU A 164 -14.59 10.22 1.87
C LEU A 164 -15.91 10.75 1.27
N SER A 165 -16.75 11.39 2.10
CA SER A 165 -17.89 12.16 1.62
C SER A 165 -17.41 13.46 0.93
N GLU A 166 -18.32 14.18 0.29
CA GLU A 166 -18.01 15.52 -0.27
C GLU A 166 -17.91 16.60 0.81
N TYR A 167 -18.42 16.29 2.00
CA TYR A 167 -18.38 17.22 3.13
C TYR A 167 -16.98 17.23 3.74
N SER A 168 -16.33 18.39 3.68
CA SER A 168 -15.06 18.67 4.35
C SER A 168 -15.34 19.45 5.63
N LEU A 169 -14.71 19.05 6.75
CA LEU A 169 -14.78 19.79 8.02
C LEU A 169 -13.97 21.09 7.98
N GLY A 170 -13.07 21.25 7.02
CA GLY A 170 -12.21 22.39 6.84
C GLY A 170 -11.03 22.07 5.93
N LYS A 171 -10.27 23.09 5.57
CA LYS A 171 -9.00 22.96 4.86
C LYS A 171 -7.86 23.20 5.84
N ASP A 172 -6.81 22.40 5.74
CA ASP A 172 -5.56 22.72 6.41
C ASP A 172 -4.93 23.94 5.70
N GLU A 173 -4.83 25.05 6.40
CA GLU A 173 -4.24 26.29 5.88
C GLU A 173 -2.71 26.21 5.80
N HIS A 174 -2.11 25.18 6.44
CA HIS A 174 -0.65 25.01 6.53
C HIS A 174 -0.21 23.56 6.29
N PRO A 175 -0.57 22.91 5.17
CA PRO A 175 -0.29 21.49 4.94
C PRO A 175 1.21 21.14 4.95
N SER A 176 2.09 22.13 4.81
CA SER A 176 3.55 21.96 4.86
C SER A 176 4.15 22.08 6.26
N LYS A 177 3.34 22.32 7.29
CA LYS A 177 3.81 22.54 8.69
C LYS A 177 3.47 21.41 9.65
N ILE A 178 2.80 20.35 9.15
CA ILE A 178 2.51 19.14 9.94
C ILE A 178 3.63 18.14 9.74
#